data_95299f11a0f6a29c7061b2a93740fad7
#
_entry.id   95299f11a0f6a29c7061b2a93740fad7
#
_cell.length_a   1.000
_cell.length_b   1.000
_cell.length_c   1.000
_cell.angle_alpha   90.00
_cell.angle_beta   90.00
_cell.angle_gamma   90.00
#
_symmetry.space_group_name_H-M   'P 1'
#
loop_
_entity.id
_entity.type
_entity.pdbx_description
1 polymer ?
#
loop_
_entity_poly.entity_id
_entity_poly.type
_entity_poly.pdbx_seq_one_letter_code
_entity_poly.pdbx_strand_id
1 'polypeptide(L)'
;MKSYFLSFIFLLIAAFGFATGVDPITKSINTATSNIVWKASKVTGTHEGNIKFKSGSLKFDGDLLIGGELMVDMNSIDVTDLKGGGKGKLEGHLKSDDFFGVNTYPTSSLKFTKVTSRGIAGEYKITANLTIKNTTKEIKFNATLKAGAGSATIRLDRSDYDIRYGSGSFFDNLGDKTIYDEFDLNVAINY
;
A
#
# COMPACT_ATOMS: atom_id res chain seq x y z
N MET A 1 40.00 -50.66 57.20
CA MET A 1 39.69 -50.41 55.80
C MET A 1 38.70 -49.28 55.80
N LYS A 2 39.12 -48.00 55.41
CA LYS A 2 38.29 -46.84 55.33
C LYS A 2 38.03 -46.57 53.82
N SER A 3 36.77 -46.71 53.41
CA SER A 3 36.32 -46.44 52.02
C SER A 3 36.03 -44.99 51.88
N TYR A 4 36.72 -44.28 50.96
CA TYR A 4 36.44 -42.87 50.58
C TYR A 4 35.53 -42.89 49.35
N PHE A 5 34.29 -42.47 49.55
CA PHE A 5 33.34 -42.21 48.46
C PHE A 5 33.66 -40.80 47.82
N LEU A 6 34.18 -40.84 46.62
CA LEU A 6 34.45 -39.64 45.85
C LEU A 6 33.16 -39.23 45.12
N SER A 7 32.47 -38.18 45.62
CA SER A 7 31.28 -37.64 44.99
C SER A 7 31.67 -36.69 43.82
N PHE A 8 31.42 -37.11 42.61
CA PHE A 8 31.62 -36.28 41.42
C PHE A 8 30.38 -35.38 41.25
N ILE A 9 30.51 -34.07 41.54
CA ILE A 9 29.48 -33.09 41.26
C ILE A 9 29.63 -32.69 39.79
N PHE A 10 28.66 -33.10 38.96
CA PHE A 10 28.53 -32.65 37.56
C PHE A 10 27.90 -31.27 37.57
N LEU A 11 28.72 -30.21 37.34
CA LEU A 11 28.23 -28.83 37.17
C LEU A 11 27.66 -28.69 35.77
N LEU A 12 26.33 -28.70 35.64
CA LEU A 12 25.62 -28.47 34.40
C LEU A 12 25.62 -26.95 34.11
N ILE A 13 26.54 -26.47 33.26
CA ILE A 13 26.56 -25.11 32.80
C ILE A 13 25.47 -24.97 31.71
N ALA A 14 24.33 -24.45 32.09
CA ALA A 14 23.29 -24.00 31.12
C ALA A 14 23.80 -22.77 30.39
N ALA A 15 24.27 -22.92 29.15
CA ALA A 15 24.58 -21.81 28.26
C ALA A 15 23.26 -21.14 27.83
N PHE A 16 22.91 -20.07 28.49
CA PHE A 16 21.87 -19.15 27.97
C PHE A 16 22.42 -18.48 26.74
N GLY A 17 22.08 -18.99 25.56
CA GLY A 17 22.30 -18.29 24.30
C GLY A 17 21.40 -17.04 24.23
N PHE A 18 21.96 -15.87 24.45
CA PHE A 18 21.29 -14.62 24.09
C PHE A 18 21.21 -14.57 22.57
N ALA A 19 20.03 -14.80 22.02
CA ALA A 19 19.75 -14.45 20.65
C ALA A 19 19.83 -12.90 20.59
N THR A 20 20.91 -12.37 20.02
CA THR A 20 21.01 -10.94 19.68
C THR A 20 20.12 -10.69 18.46
N GLY A 21 18.82 -10.57 18.70
CA GLY A 21 17.90 -10.08 17.71
C GLY A 21 18.27 -8.63 17.37
N VAL A 22 18.57 -8.34 16.12
CA VAL A 22 18.73 -6.98 15.66
C VAL A 22 17.34 -6.33 15.74
N ASP A 23 17.24 -5.19 16.42
CA ASP A 23 15.95 -4.49 16.50
C ASP A 23 15.46 -4.09 15.09
N PRO A 24 14.16 -4.25 14.81
CA PRO A 24 13.60 -3.87 13.52
C PRO A 24 13.83 -2.39 13.22
N ILE A 25 14.29 -2.10 12.02
CA ILE A 25 14.52 -0.72 11.56
C ILE A 25 13.34 -0.20 10.74
N THR A 26 13.06 1.09 10.86
CA THR A 26 12.05 1.78 10.04
C THR A 26 12.75 2.70 9.05
N LYS A 27 12.43 2.57 7.77
CA LYS A 27 12.92 3.44 6.69
C LYS A 27 11.76 4.26 6.15
N SER A 28 11.93 5.57 6.07
CA SER A 28 10.97 6.46 5.42
C SER A 28 11.08 6.36 3.91
N ILE A 29 9.95 6.44 3.20
CA ILE A 29 9.97 6.58 1.74
C ILE A 29 10.41 8.00 1.35
N ASN A 30 11.09 8.11 0.21
CA ASN A 30 11.38 9.41 -0.41
C ASN A 30 10.18 9.82 -1.26
N THR A 31 9.31 10.70 -0.74
CA THR A 31 8.09 11.14 -1.43
C THR A 31 8.35 11.95 -2.69
N ALA A 32 9.53 12.55 -2.84
CA ALA A 32 9.89 13.31 -4.03
C ALA A 32 10.21 12.41 -5.24
N THR A 33 10.67 11.18 -5.00
CA THR A 33 11.04 10.22 -6.05
C THR A 33 10.11 9.01 -6.11
N SER A 34 9.13 8.93 -5.21
CA SER A 34 8.08 7.91 -5.20
C SER A 34 6.83 8.42 -5.90
N ASN A 35 6.13 7.55 -6.62
CA ASN A 35 4.95 7.94 -7.40
C ASN A 35 3.91 6.82 -7.45
N ILE A 36 2.65 7.21 -7.66
CA ILE A 36 1.55 6.31 -8.00
C ILE A 36 0.96 6.79 -9.32
N VAL A 37 0.94 5.91 -10.32
CA VAL A 37 0.20 6.13 -11.57
C VAL A 37 -1.13 5.40 -11.45
N TRP A 38 -2.23 6.14 -11.53
CA TRP A 38 -3.57 5.56 -11.58
C TRP A 38 -4.07 5.44 -13.02
N LYS A 39 -4.87 4.41 -13.28
CA LYS A 39 -5.54 4.19 -14.56
C LYS A 39 -6.95 3.70 -14.34
N ALA A 40 -7.92 4.39 -14.92
CA ALA A 40 -9.35 4.10 -14.80
C ALA A 40 -10.01 4.16 -16.17
N SER A 41 -11.07 3.36 -16.37
CA SER A 41 -11.74 3.25 -17.65
C SER A 41 -13.24 3.48 -17.54
N LYS A 42 -13.83 3.97 -18.63
CA LYS A 42 -15.25 4.04 -18.85
C LYS A 42 -15.56 3.42 -20.22
N VAL A 43 -16.82 3.21 -20.55
CA VAL A 43 -17.23 2.64 -21.84
C VAL A 43 -16.59 3.36 -23.04
N THR A 44 -16.45 4.68 -22.97
CA THR A 44 -15.97 5.52 -24.08
C THR A 44 -14.48 5.83 -24.05
N GLY A 45 -13.71 5.27 -23.11
CA GLY A 45 -12.27 5.49 -23.06
C GLY A 45 -11.63 5.27 -21.70
N THR A 46 -10.36 5.58 -21.63
CA THR A 46 -9.52 5.39 -20.43
C THR A 46 -8.86 6.70 -20.09
N HIS A 47 -8.72 6.98 -18.81
CA HIS A 47 -7.95 8.11 -18.29
C HIS A 47 -6.86 7.61 -17.35
N GLU A 48 -5.77 8.37 -17.31
CA GLU A 48 -4.64 8.08 -16.42
C GLU A 48 -4.03 9.35 -15.85
N GLY A 49 -3.30 9.17 -14.76
CA GLY A 49 -2.64 10.29 -14.12
C GLY A 49 -1.77 9.87 -12.94
N ASN A 50 -1.30 10.87 -12.22
CA ASN A 50 -0.44 10.67 -11.05
C ASN A 50 -1.16 11.07 -9.77
N ILE A 51 -0.72 10.48 -8.65
CA ILE A 51 -1.04 10.92 -7.31
C ILE A 51 0.21 10.72 -6.42
N LYS A 52 0.46 11.64 -5.50
CA LYS A 52 1.69 11.68 -4.71
C LYS A 52 1.50 11.11 -3.33
N PHE A 53 2.57 10.52 -2.80
CA PHE A 53 2.64 10.21 -1.39
C PHE A 53 2.77 11.48 -0.55
N LYS A 54 2.03 11.56 0.55
CA LYS A 54 2.20 12.55 1.60
C LYS A 54 3.31 12.15 2.55
N SER A 55 3.37 10.87 2.91
CA SER A 55 4.38 10.25 3.75
C SER A 55 4.33 8.73 3.63
N GLY A 56 5.29 8.05 4.19
CA GLY A 56 5.26 6.60 4.33
C GLY A 56 6.52 6.06 4.98
N SER A 57 6.39 4.86 5.51
CA SER A 57 7.49 4.13 6.11
C SER A 57 7.35 2.63 5.90
N LEU A 58 8.49 1.95 5.85
CA LEU A 58 8.63 0.51 5.75
C LEU A 58 9.41 0.01 6.94
N LYS A 59 8.99 -1.09 7.53
CA LYS A 59 9.64 -1.72 8.69
C LYS A 59 10.32 -3.01 8.26
N PHE A 60 11.60 -3.16 8.63
CA PHE A 60 12.43 -4.29 8.28
C PHE A 60 13.01 -4.96 9.53
N ASP A 61 13.11 -6.29 9.48
CA ASP A 61 13.92 -7.11 10.38
C ASP A 61 15.07 -7.67 9.55
N GLY A 62 16.28 -7.12 9.74
CA GLY A 62 17.36 -7.29 8.79
C GLY A 62 16.96 -6.81 7.39
N ASP A 63 17.02 -7.71 6.40
CA ASP A 63 16.61 -7.43 5.02
C ASP A 63 15.14 -7.81 4.73
N LEU A 64 14.42 -8.37 5.71
CA LEU A 64 13.04 -8.80 5.53
C LEU A 64 12.06 -7.67 5.82
N LEU A 65 11.20 -7.38 4.86
CA LEU A 65 10.06 -6.50 5.10
C LEU A 65 9.09 -7.17 6.07
N ILE A 66 8.77 -6.51 7.17
CA ILE A 66 7.83 -7.02 8.19
C ILE A 66 6.60 -6.13 8.40
N GLY A 67 6.59 -4.92 7.84
CA GLY A 67 5.48 -3.98 7.97
C GLY A 67 5.68 -2.72 7.18
N GLY A 68 4.68 -1.84 7.21
CA GLY A 68 4.74 -0.52 6.57
C GLY A 68 3.43 0.20 6.64
N GLU A 69 3.51 1.50 6.41
CA GLU A 69 2.35 2.38 6.27
C GLU A 69 2.65 3.45 5.24
N LEU A 70 1.67 3.76 4.42
CA LEU A 70 1.77 4.76 3.37
C LEU A 70 0.57 5.70 3.46
N MET A 71 0.82 6.98 3.25
CA MET A 71 -0.21 8.02 3.19
C MET A 71 -0.13 8.75 1.86
N VAL A 72 -1.25 8.92 1.20
CA VAL A 72 -1.40 9.56 -0.12
C VAL A 72 -2.04 10.93 0.08
N ASP A 73 -1.54 11.94 -0.63
CA ASP A 73 -2.15 13.27 -0.72
C ASP A 73 -3.21 13.29 -1.82
N MET A 74 -4.48 13.25 -1.44
CA MET A 74 -5.59 13.21 -2.40
C MET A 74 -5.75 14.54 -3.17
N ASN A 75 -5.23 15.66 -2.65
CA ASN A 75 -5.22 16.92 -3.38
C ASN A 75 -4.25 16.91 -4.57
N SER A 76 -3.27 15.99 -4.56
CA SER A 76 -2.26 15.85 -5.61
C SER A 76 -2.74 15.08 -6.85
N ILE A 77 -4.01 14.67 -6.91
CA ILE A 77 -4.57 14.04 -8.11
C ILE A 77 -4.33 14.95 -9.33
N ASP A 78 -3.61 14.38 -10.30
CA ASP A 78 -3.18 15.03 -11.53
C ASP A 78 -3.54 14.13 -12.73
N VAL A 79 -4.24 14.67 -13.73
CA VAL A 79 -4.63 13.96 -14.96
C VAL A 79 -3.54 14.22 -16.01
N THR A 80 -2.98 13.18 -16.62
CA THR A 80 -1.83 13.30 -17.51
C THR A 80 -2.15 13.07 -18.98
N ASP A 81 -3.25 12.39 -19.28
CA ASP A 81 -3.70 12.07 -20.65
C ASP A 81 -4.52 13.19 -21.30
N LEU A 82 -4.98 14.17 -20.54
CA LEU A 82 -5.76 15.32 -21.03
C LEU A 82 -5.01 16.63 -20.87
N LYS A 83 -5.43 17.65 -21.65
CA LYS A 83 -4.90 19.02 -21.61
C LYS A 83 -6.03 20.05 -21.50
N GLY A 84 -5.65 21.26 -21.04
CA GLY A 84 -6.55 22.41 -20.99
C GLY A 84 -7.84 22.19 -20.18
N GLY A 85 -8.97 22.63 -20.68
CA GLY A 85 -10.24 22.56 -19.97
C GLY A 85 -10.74 21.15 -19.69
N GLY A 86 -10.38 20.16 -20.52
CA GLY A 86 -10.72 18.75 -20.29
C GLY A 86 -10.04 18.20 -19.05
N LYS A 87 -8.73 18.48 -18.89
CA LYS A 87 -7.96 18.12 -17.69
C LYS A 87 -8.61 18.72 -16.43
N GLY A 88 -8.81 20.03 -16.39
CA GLY A 88 -9.38 20.69 -15.21
C GLY A 88 -10.77 20.19 -14.84
N LYS A 89 -11.62 19.86 -15.83
CA LYS A 89 -12.95 19.30 -15.57
C LYS A 89 -12.85 17.92 -14.91
N LEU A 90 -11.99 17.03 -15.42
CA LEU A 90 -11.82 15.68 -14.86
C LEU A 90 -11.20 15.76 -13.47
N GLU A 91 -10.15 16.55 -13.26
CA GLU A 91 -9.54 16.75 -11.94
C GLU A 91 -10.54 17.30 -10.92
N GLY A 92 -11.30 18.33 -11.30
CA GLY A 92 -12.34 18.89 -10.45
C GLY A 92 -13.40 17.86 -10.08
N HIS A 93 -13.81 17.03 -11.03
CA HIS A 93 -14.76 15.96 -10.77
C HIS A 93 -14.20 14.87 -9.84
N LEU A 94 -12.99 14.38 -10.10
CA LEU A 94 -12.34 13.39 -9.23
C LEU A 94 -12.17 13.90 -7.80
N LYS A 95 -11.91 15.20 -7.62
CA LYS A 95 -11.75 15.84 -6.31
C LYS A 95 -13.05 16.18 -5.60
N SER A 96 -14.18 16.24 -6.33
CA SER A 96 -15.49 16.61 -5.79
C SER A 96 -16.06 15.55 -4.82
N ASP A 97 -17.11 15.94 -4.10
CA ASP A 97 -17.83 15.08 -3.16
C ASP A 97 -18.52 13.90 -3.85
N ASP A 98 -18.86 14.02 -5.12
CA ASP A 98 -19.42 12.94 -5.95
C ASP A 98 -18.41 11.80 -6.18
N PHE A 99 -17.11 12.07 -5.96
CA PHE A 99 -16.05 11.07 -6.17
C PHE A 99 -15.21 10.88 -4.91
N PHE A 100 -14.02 11.48 -4.82
CA PHE A 100 -13.14 11.28 -3.66
C PHE A 100 -13.38 12.25 -2.50
N GLY A 101 -14.10 13.36 -2.70
CA GLY A 101 -14.43 14.34 -1.67
C GLY A 101 -13.19 14.88 -0.95
N VAL A 102 -12.17 15.33 -1.71
CA VAL A 102 -10.83 15.62 -1.16
C VAL A 102 -10.80 16.76 -0.15
N ASN A 103 -11.78 17.67 -0.18
CA ASN A 103 -11.91 18.72 0.83
C ASN A 103 -12.21 18.15 2.22
N THR A 104 -13.01 17.08 2.28
CA THR A 104 -13.37 16.38 3.53
C THR A 104 -12.35 15.26 3.84
N TYR A 105 -11.84 14.59 2.80
CA TYR A 105 -10.94 13.44 2.90
C TYR A 105 -9.62 13.74 2.15
N PRO A 106 -8.76 14.61 2.68
CA PRO A 106 -7.54 15.07 1.98
C PRO A 106 -6.46 14.00 1.88
N THR A 107 -6.64 12.84 2.55
CA THR A 107 -5.67 11.76 2.54
C THR A 107 -6.35 10.40 2.42
N SER A 108 -5.64 9.46 1.77
CA SER A 108 -5.91 8.03 1.82
C SER A 108 -4.73 7.33 2.50
N SER A 109 -4.96 6.20 3.17
CA SER A 109 -3.92 5.50 3.92
C SER A 109 -3.92 4.01 3.67
N LEU A 110 -2.73 3.42 3.64
CA LEU A 110 -2.50 1.99 3.53
C LEU A 110 -1.65 1.53 4.71
N LYS A 111 -2.15 0.60 5.53
CA LYS A 111 -1.41 0.02 6.66
C LYS A 111 -1.28 -1.48 6.48
N PHE A 112 -0.04 -1.97 6.43
CA PHE A 112 0.23 -3.40 6.31
C PHE A 112 -0.20 -4.14 7.59
N THR A 113 -0.98 -5.20 7.42
CA THR A 113 -1.43 -6.06 8.52
C THR A 113 -0.69 -7.40 8.51
N LYS A 114 -0.24 -7.85 7.32
CA LYS A 114 0.56 -9.06 7.17
C LYS A 114 1.50 -8.93 5.96
N VAL A 115 2.75 -9.32 6.16
CA VAL A 115 3.74 -9.44 5.09
C VAL A 115 4.22 -10.88 5.03
N THR A 116 4.22 -11.48 3.85
CA THR A 116 4.64 -12.88 3.64
C THR A 116 5.64 -12.92 2.50
N SER A 117 6.84 -13.44 2.73
CA SER A 117 7.82 -13.69 1.67
C SER A 117 7.27 -14.72 0.68
N ARG A 118 7.55 -14.52 -0.60
CA ARG A 118 7.16 -15.44 -1.67
C ARG A 118 8.25 -16.47 -2.02
N GLY A 119 9.30 -16.58 -1.18
CA GLY A 119 10.42 -17.50 -1.40
C GLY A 119 11.52 -16.98 -2.31
N ILE A 120 11.33 -15.79 -2.90
CA ILE A 120 12.34 -15.06 -3.69
C ILE A 120 12.69 -13.80 -2.90
N ALA A 121 13.98 -13.51 -2.76
CA ALA A 121 14.46 -12.34 -2.03
C ALA A 121 13.86 -11.04 -2.62
N GLY A 122 13.23 -10.24 -1.75
CA GLY A 122 12.58 -9.01 -2.13
C GLY A 122 11.17 -9.16 -2.71
N GLU A 123 10.62 -10.37 -2.83
CA GLU A 123 9.24 -10.57 -3.27
C GLU A 123 8.32 -10.90 -2.10
N TYR A 124 7.21 -10.18 -2.01
CA TYR A 124 6.26 -10.28 -0.91
C TYR A 124 4.82 -10.36 -1.40
N LYS A 125 4.00 -11.10 -0.64
CA LYS A 125 2.55 -10.95 -0.64
C LYS A 125 2.16 -10.13 0.58
N ILE A 126 1.52 -9.00 0.36
CA ILE A 126 1.13 -8.05 1.42
C ILE A 126 -0.38 -8.11 1.58
N THR A 127 -0.84 -8.21 2.83
CA THR A 127 -2.21 -7.92 3.25
C THR A 127 -2.19 -6.59 3.97
N ALA A 128 -3.10 -5.68 3.63
CA ALA A 128 -3.12 -4.34 4.18
C ALA A 128 -4.54 -3.81 4.30
N ASN A 129 -4.75 -2.93 5.26
CA ASN A 129 -5.96 -2.12 5.37
C ASN A 129 -5.77 -0.85 4.54
N LEU A 130 -6.58 -0.68 3.49
CA LEU A 130 -6.65 0.53 2.68
C LEU A 130 -7.86 1.34 3.10
N THR A 131 -7.64 2.60 3.46
CA THR A 131 -8.69 3.56 3.79
C THR A 131 -8.78 4.60 2.69
N ILE A 132 -9.95 4.71 2.04
CA ILE A 132 -10.31 5.76 1.10
C ILE A 132 -11.58 6.41 1.61
N LYS A 133 -11.63 7.74 1.66
CA LYS A 133 -12.67 8.50 2.35
C LYS A 133 -12.75 8.05 3.82
N ASN A 134 -13.91 7.56 4.26
CA ASN A 134 -14.15 7.01 5.61
C ASN A 134 -14.29 5.48 5.63
N THR A 135 -14.00 4.80 4.52
CA THR A 135 -14.17 3.35 4.40
C THR A 135 -12.82 2.65 4.37
N THR A 136 -12.66 1.64 5.22
CA THR A 136 -11.45 0.79 5.28
C THR A 136 -11.78 -0.62 4.80
N LYS A 137 -10.98 -1.13 3.86
CA LYS A 137 -11.07 -2.50 3.34
C LYS A 137 -9.73 -3.19 3.42
N GLU A 138 -9.76 -4.49 3.70
CA GLU A 138 -8.57 -5.34 3.56
C GLU A 138 -8.32 -5.62 2.07
N ILE A 139 -7.10 -5.34 1.62
CA ILE A 139 -6.65 -5.65 0.28
C ILE A 139 -5.41 -6.57 0.33
N LYS A 140 -5.19 -7.30 -0.76
CA LYS A 140 -4.05 -8.20 -0.91
C LYS A 140 -3.38 -7.95 -2.26
N PHE A 141 -2.06 -7.76 -2.24
CA PHE A 141 -1.30 -7.52 -3.45
C PHE A 141 0.12 -8.09 -3.34
N ASN A 142 0.78 -8.25 -4.48
CA ASN A 142 2.18 -8.61 -4.53
C ASN A 142 3.03 -7.35 -4.68
N ALA A 143 4.20 -7.35 -4.03
CA ALA A 143 5.16 -6.26 -4.12
C ALA A 143 6.57 -6.83 -4.27
N THR A 144 7.41 -6.08 -4.99
CA THR A 144 8.84 -6.32 -5.07
C THR A 144 9.58 -5.16 -4.41
N LEU A 145 10.48 -5.46 -3.45
CA LEU A 145 11.32 -4.47 -2.78
C LEU A 145 12.78 -4.93 -2.87
N LYS A 146 13.60 -4.15 -3.56
CA LYS A 146 15.03 -4.44 -3.79
C LYS A 146 15.85 -3.15 -3.80
N ALA A 147 17.01 -3.19 -3.14
CA ALA A 147 18.03 -2.14 -3.24
C ALA A 147 17.51 -0.70 -3.01
N GLY A 148 16.63 -0.51 -2.02
CA GLY A 148 16.09 0.81 -1.70
C GLY A 148 14.92 1.25 -2.58
N ALA A 149 14.43 0.39 -3.47
CA ALA A 149 13.27 0.65 -4.32
C ALA A 149 12.20 -0.43 -4.16
N GLY A 150 10.96 -0.07 -4.38
CA GLY A 150 9.84 -1.01 -4.36
C GLY A 150 8.80 -0.71 -5.42
N SER A 151 8.09 -1.75 -5.87
CA SER A 151 6.99 -1.62 -6.83
C SER A 151 5.86 -2.58 -6.52
N ALA A 152 4.64 -2.17 -6.90
CA ALA A 152 3.45 -3.00 -6.87
C ALA A 152 2.45 -2.53 -7.92
N THR A 153 1.66 -3.46 -8.46
CA THR A 153 0.43 -3.15 -9.21
C THR A 153 -0.75 -3.62 -8.38
N ILE A 154 -1.69 -2.73 -8.13
CA ILE A 154 -2.85 -2.97 -7.27
C ILE A 154 -4.10 -2.63 -8.07
N ARG A 155 -5.03 -3.59 -8.18
CA ARG A 155 -6.36 -3.36 -8.73
C ARG A 155 -7.34 -3.17 -7.60
N LEU A 156 -8.14 -2.13 -7.68
CA LEU A 156 -9.13 -1.76 -6.68
C LEU A 156 -10.50 -1.62 -7.33
N ASP A 157 -11.53 -1.91 -6.56
CA ASP A 157 -12.92 -1.59 -6.88
C ASP A 157 -13.34 -0.36 -6.07
N ARG A 158 -13.70 0.72 -6.75
CA ARG A 158 -14.11 1.98 -6.11
C ARG A 158 -15.45 1.88 -5.40
N SER A 159 -16.30 0.93 -5.81
CA SER A 159 -17.60 0.69 -5.19
C SER A 159 -17.46 0.21 -3.75
N ASP A 160 -16.38 -0.49 -3.43
CA ASP A 160 -16.03 -0.89 -2.06
C ASP A 160 -15.84 0.29 -1.10
N TYR A 161 -15.55 1.48 -1.64
CA TYR A 161 -15.29 2.71 -0.88
C TYR A 161 -16.41 3.75 -1.02
N ASP A 162 -17.60 3.31 -1.43
CA ASP A 162 -18.78 4.16 -1.61
C ASP A 162 -18.60 5.31 -2.61
N ILE A 163 -17.81 5.06 -3.66
CA ILE A 163 -17.62 5.97 -4.79
C ILE A 163 -18.56 5.53 -5.92
N ARG A 164 -19.75 6.12 -5.98
CA ARG A 164 -20.89 5.63 -6.75
C ARG A 164 -21.05 6.24 -8.12
N TYR A 165 -20.54 7.45 -8.37
CA TYR A 165 -20.80 8.19 -9.59
C TYR A 165 -20.53 7.38 -10.86
N GLY A 166 -21.56 7.24 -11.72
CA GLY A 166 -21.47 6.51 -12.97
C GLY A 166 -21.17 5.00 -12.84
N SER A 167 -21.38 4.41 -11.67
CA SER A 167 -21.13 3.00 -11.41
C SER A 167 -22.34 2.14 -11.80
N GLY A 168 -22.12 1.13 -12.62
CA GLY A 168 -23.13 0.13 -12.94
C GLY A 168 -23.53 -0.77 -11.77
N SER A 169 -22.76 -0.77 -10.68
CA SER A 169 -23.09 -1.48 -9.44
C SER A 169 -24.17 -0.77 -8.62
N PHE A 170 -24.40 0.52 -8.86
CA PHE A 170 -25.38 1.33 -8.14
C PHE A 170 -26.50 1.88 -9.00
N PHE A 171 -26.30 2.00 -10.32
CA PHE A 171 -27.26 2.65 -11.22
C PHE A 171 -27.46 1.84 -12.48
N ASP A 172 -28.71 1.67 -12.89
CA ASP A 172 -29.11 1.05 -14.14
C ASP A 172 -29.13 2.08 -15.31
N ASN A 173 -29.09 1.57 -16.53
CA ASN A 173 -29.32 2.32 -17.78
C ASN A 173 -28.33 3.50 -18.01
N LEU A 174 -27.11 3.37 -17.52
CA LEU A 174 -26.08 4.40 -17.70
C LEU A 174 -25.57 4.51 -19.14
N GLY A 175 -25.63 3.41 -19.92
CA GLY A 175 -25.11 3.35 -21.30
C GLY A 175 -23.64 3.82 -21.37
N ASP A 176 -23.36 4.76 -22.30
CA ASP A 176 -22.01 5.32 -22.51
C ASP A 176 -21.49 6.17 -21.34
N LYS A 177 -22.33 6.46 -20.35
CA LYS A 177 -21.93 7.18 -19.12
C LYS A 177 -21.33 6.27 -18.06
N THR A 178 -21.37 4.95 -18.27
CA THR A 178 -20.83 3.97 -17.32
C THR A 178 -19.33 4.15 -17.16
N ILE A 179 -18.91 4.31 -15.90
CA ILE A 179 -17.51 4.29 -15.48
C ILE A 179 -17.28 2.95 -14.77
N TYR A 180 -16.31 2.18 -15.22
CA TYR A 180 -15.99 0.90 -14.57
C TYR A 180 -15.57 1.11 -13.12
N ASP A 181 -15.94 0.17 -12.28
CA ASP A 181 -15.64 0.26 -10.86
C ASP A 181 -14.19 -0.11 -10.55
N GLU A 182 -13.61 -0.98 -11.37
CA GLU A 182 -12.19 -1.35 -11.23
C GLU A 182 -11.26 -0.28 -11.81
N PHE A 183 -10.17 -0.01 -11.08
CA PHE A 183 -9.07 0.83 -11.53
C PHE A 183 -7.73 0.27 -11.05
N ASP A 184 -6.67 0.57 -11.77
CA ASP A 184 -5.33 0.09 -11.48
C ASP A 184 -4.47 1.20 -10.89
N LEU A 185 -3.62 0.83 -9.91
CA LEU A 185 -2.57 1.65 -9.34
C LEU A 185 -1.22 0.99 -9.60
N ASN A 186 -0.34 1.67 -10.32
CA ASN A 186 1.06 1.29 -10.46
C ASN A 186 1.89 2.12 -9.50
N VAL A 187 2.41 1.47 -8.48
CA VAL A 187 3.12 2.08 -7.36
C VAL A 187 4.62 1.89 -7.54
N ALA A 188 5.38 2.96 -7.41
CA ALA A 188 6.83 2.96 -7.32
C ALA A 188 7.27 3.76 -6.11
N ILE A 189 8.08 3.17 -5.24
CA ILE A 189 8.62 3.81 -4.03
C ILE A 189 10.14 3.70 -3.99
N ASN A 190 10.79 4.70 -3.39
CA ASN A 190 12.20 4.70 -3.01
C ASN A 190 12.29 4.94 -1.49
N TYR A 191 13.22 4.23 -0.76
CA TYR A 191 13.33 4.26 0.69
C TYR A 191 14.76 4.10 1.20
#